data_b975cd4174e39da6b0b06ec065174a6f
#
_entry.id   b975cd4174e39da6b0b06ec065174a6f
#
_cell.length_a   1.000
_cell.length_b   1.000
_cell.length_c   1.000
_cell.angle_alpha   90.00
_cell.angle_beta   90.00
_cell.angle_gamma   90.00
#
_symmetry.space_group_name_H-M   'P 1'
#
loop_
_entity.id
_entity.type
_entity.pdbx_description
1 polymer ?
#
loop_
_entity_poly.entity_id
_entity_poly.type
_entity_poly.pdbx_seq_one_letter_code
_entity_poly.pdbx_strand_id
1 'polypeptide(L)'
;QQVYVLTDAIICGQVLSAQQVAGVNDTFPLTFIFLQFAFGCTAGFSVITAGCVGRGDAKGVRQSLAAQIYLSVIISLLLTVISVAVLPWMLGIINVTQANKEVYDAAYTYCFIIFLGIIMQMGFNFICGILRAYGDSVTPLVFLAISTALNVGLDILFLTVFGMGPAGAAAATVLTQALSVAGCFVYT
;
A
#
# COMPACT_ATOMS: atom_id res chain seq x y z
N GLN A 1 -6.86 -2.73 6.60
CA GLN A 1 -6.10 -3.07 5.37
C GLN A 1 -6.45 -4.47 4.83
N GLN A 2 -6.69 -5.47 5.69
CA GLN A 2 -7.08 -6.82 5.22
C GLN A 2 -8.39 -6.82 4.40
N VAL A 3 -9.30 -5.90 4.70
CA VAL A 3 -10.56 -5.76 3.95
C VAL A 3 -10.31 -5.35 2.50
N TYR A 4 -9.32 -4.49 2.23
CA TYR A 4 -8.90 -4.15 0.86
C TYR A 4 -8.55 -5.40 0.06
N VAL A 5 -7.62 -6.20 0.60
CA VAL A 5 -7.11 -7.39 -0.08
C VAL A 5 -8.21 -8.40 -0.37
N LEU A 6 -9.14 -8.59 0.58
CA LEU A 6 -10.28 -9.49 0.37
C LEU A 6 -11.22 -8.96 -0.71
N THR A 7 -11.49 -7.66 -0.72
CA THR A 7 -12.38 -7.05 -1.71
C THR A 7 -11.77 -7.09 -3.11
N ASP A 8 -10.49 -6.72 -3.23
CA ASP A 8 -9.74 -6.84 -4.49
C ASP A 8 -9.77 -8.27 -5.02
N ALA A 9 -9.49 -9.25 -4.14
CA ALA A 9 -9.49 -10.65 -4.54
C ALA A 9 -10.86 -11.13 -5.05
N ILE A 10 -11.96 -10.68 -4.42
CA ILE A 10 -13.33 -11.02 -4.85
C ILE A 10 -13.63 -10.39 -6.21
N ILE A 11 -13.33 -9.11 -6.40
CA ILE A 11 -13.60 -8.39 -7.65
C ILE A 11 -12.74 -8.96 -8.78
N CYS A 12 -11.45 -9.16 -8.54
CA CYS A 12 -10.55 -9.81 -9.49
C CYS A 12 -11.04 -11.20 -9.88
N GLY A 13 -11.51 -12.00 -8.91
CA GLY A 13 -12.04 -13.34 -9.15
C GLY A 13 -13.29 -13.40 -10.02
N GLN A 14 -14.06 -12.30 -10.09
CA GLN A 14 -15.27 -12.22 -10.92
C GLN A 14 -15.01 -11.68 -12.34
N VAL A 15 -13.95 -10.89 -12.53
CA VAL A 15 -13.73 -10.15 -13.77
C VAL A 15 -12.54 -10.69 -14.57
N LEU A 16 -11.49 -11.16 -13.89
CA LEU A 16 -10.26 -11.62 -14.52
C LEU A 16 -10.34 -13.10 -14.92
N SER A 17 -9.47 -13.52 -15.85
CA SER A 17 -9.29 -14.93 -16.17
C SER A 17 -8.73 -15.70 -14.96
N ALA A 18 -9.00 -17.00 -14.89
CA ALA A 18 -8.48 -17.86 -13.82
C ALA A 18 -6.94 -17.80 -13.69
N GLN A 19 -6.24 -17.63 -14.81
CA GLN A 19 -4.79 -17.53 -14.86
C GLN A 19 -4.31 -16.18 -14.30
N GLN A 20 -4.98 -15.09 -14.64
CA GLN A 20 -4.69 -13.77 -14.11
C GLN A 20 -4.96 -13.68 -12.60
N VAL A 21 -6.07 -14.27 -12.14
CA VAL A 21 -6.40 -14.36 -10.72
C VAL A 21 -5.34 -15.16 -9.96
N ALA A 22 -4.90 -16.30 -10.51
CA ALA A 22 -3.83 -17.09 -9.93
C ALA A 22 -2.55 -16.26 -9.81
N GLY A 23 -2.14 -15.55 -10.89
CA GLY A 23 -0.97 -14.68 -10.87
C GLY A 23 -1.04 -13.61 -9.78
N VAL A 24 -2.16 -12.93 -9.64
CA VAL A 24 -2.35 -11.91 -8.59
C VAL A 24 -2.30 -12.54 -7.19
N ASN A 25 -3.00 -13.65 -6.97
CA ASN A 25 -3.04 -14.30 -5.65
C ASN A 25 -1.68 -14.87 -5.23
N ASP A 26 -0.92 -15.43 -6.16
CA ASP A 26 0.41 -15.99 -5.88
C ASP A 26 1.40 -14.89 -5.43
N THR A 27 1.17 -13.63 -5.78
CA THR A 27 2.01 -12.50 -5.36
C THR A 27 1.71 -12.00 -3.94
N PHE A 28 0.62 -12.45 -3.32
CA PHE A 28 0.22 -11.97 -1.99
C PHE A 28 1.31 -12.09 -0.93
N PRO A 29 2.04 -13.21 -0.78
CA PRO A 29 3.12 -13.31 0.20
C PRO A 29 4.24 -12.31 -0.05
N LEU A 30 4.56 -12.03 -1.32
CA LEU A 30 5.62 -11.11 -1.71
C LEU A 30 5.25 -9.66 -1.37
N THR A 31 4.08 -9.22 -1.82
CA THR A 31 3.58 -7.87 -1.53
C THR A 31 3.37 -7.67 -0.03
N PHE A 32 2.88 -8.69 0.69
CA PHE A 32 2.68 -8.64 2.13
C PHE A 32 3.99 -8.34 2.89
N ILE A 33 5.09 -9.01 2.56
CA ILE A 33 6.38 -8.80 3.24
C ILE A 33 6.82 -7.34 3.13
N PHE A 34 6.82 -6.77 1.92
CA PHE A 34 7.28 -5.40 1.69
C PHE A 34 6.35 -4.35 2.30
N LEU A 35 5.04 -4.53 2.12
CA LEU A 35 4.05 -3.59 2.66
C LEU A 35 4.00 -3.65 4.19
N GLN A 36 4.15 -4.83 4.78
CA GLN A 36 4.17 -4.99 6.23
C GLN A 36 5.45 -4.44 6.86
N PHE A 37 6.58 -4.57 6.17
CA PHE A 37 7.82 -3.93 6.60
C PHE A 37 7.69 -2.39 6.58
N ALA A 38 7.14 -1.83 5.49
CA ALA A 38 6.87 -0.39 5.38
C ALA A 38 5.93 0.11 6.49
N PHE A 39 4.87 -0.66 6.79
CA PHE A 39 3.96 -0.38 7.91
C PHE A 39 4.69 -0.42 9.25
N GLY A 40 5.52 -1.42 9.50
CA GLY A 40 6.29 -1.56 10.73
C GLY A 40 7.24 -0.39 10.98
N CYS A 41 7.91 0.10 9.94
CA CYS A 41 8.78 1.29 10.03
C CYS A 41 7.98 2.53 10.45
N THR A 42 6.87 2.82 9.77
CA THR A 42 6.04 3.99 10.10
C THR A 42 5.37 3.90 11.47
N ALA A 43 4.94 2.70 11.86
CA ALA A 43 4.40 2.46 13.20
C ALA A 43 5.46 2.68 14.29
N GLY A 44 6.68 2.17 14.09
CA GLY A 44 7.79 2.38 15.01
C GLY A 44 8.15 3.85 15.18
N PHE A 45 8.18 4.62 14.09
CA PHE A 45 8.46 6.06 14.16
C PHE A 45 7.37 6.82 14.91
N SER A 46 6.12 6.46 14.76
CA SER A 46 4.99 7.14 15.42
C SER A 46 5.03 7.01 16.95
N VAL A 47 5.65 5.96 17.49
CA VAL A 47 5.84 5.78 18.94
C VAL A 47 6.68 6.89 19.55
N ILE A 48 7.75 7.31 18.85
CA ILE A 48 8.62 8.40 19.30
C ILE A 48 7.83 9.70 19.38
N THR A 49 7.04 10.01 18.34
CA THR A 49 6.18 11.20 18.32
C THR A 49 5.14 11.16 19.43
N ALA A 50 4.47 10.03 19.63
CA ALA A 50 3.50 9.86 20.71
C ALA A 50 4.14 10.09 22.11
N GLY A 51 5.36 9.61 22.31
CA GLY A 51 6.12 9.86 23.52
C GLY A 51 6.45 11.35 23.74
N CYS A 52 6.76 12.10 22.68
CA CYS A 52 6.99 13.55 22.76
C CYS A 52 5.68 14.31 23.03
N VAL A 53 4.59 13.93 22.37
CA VAL A 53 3.26 14.50 22.63
C VAL A 53 2.85 14.29 24.09
N GLY A 54 3.00 13.06 24.62
CA GLY A 54 2.64 12.73 26.00
C GLY A 54 3.45 13.51 27.06
N ARG A 55 4.68 13.96 26.72
CA ARG A 55 5.50 14.80 27.60
C ARG A 55 5.28 16.30 27.41
N GLY A 56 4.44 16.71 26.45
CA GLY A 56 4.25 18.12 26.10
C GLY A 56 5.49 18.78 25.44
N ASP A 57 6.42 17.97 24.90
CA ASP A 57 7.65 18.46 24.27
C ASP A 57 7.38 18.85 22.80
N ALA A 58 6.93 20.07 22.59
CA ALA A 58 6.64 20.60 21.24
C ALA A 58 7.87 20.62 20.32
N LYS A 59 9.09 20.82 20.87
CA LYS A 59 10.32 20.78 20.09
C LYS A 59 10.65 19.36 19.64
N GLY A 60 10.53 18.39 20.55
CA GLY A 60 10.71 16.98 20.26
C GLY A 60 9.70 16.47 19.23
N VAL A 61 8.44 16.89 19.30
CA VAL A 61 7.41 16.56 18.30
C VAL A 61 7.83 17.05 16.90
N ARG A 62 8.22 18.32 16.75
CA ARG A 62 8.65 18.86 15.44
C ARG A 62 9.87 18.13 14.88
N GLN A 63 10.86 17.84 15.72
CA GLN A 63 12.05 17.09 15.31
C GLN A 63 11.71 15.65 14.90
N SER A 64 10.87 15.00 15.68
CA SER A 64 10.39 13.63 15.38
C SER A 64 9.62 13.57 14.06
N LEU A 65 8.71 14.52 13.81
CA LEU A 65 7.96 14.59 12.56
C LEU A 65 8.87 14.81 11.36
N ALA A 66 9.81 15.76 11.46
CA ALA A 66 10.79 15.99 10.37
C ALA A 66 11.62 14.73 10.10
N ALA A 67 12.15 14.09 11.14
CA ALA A 67 12.92 12.85 10.98
C ALA A 67 12.09 11.73 10.35
N GLN A 68 10.82 11.57 10.75
CA GLN A 68 9.91 10.57 10.17
C GLN A 68 9.66 10.81 8.68
N ILE A 69 9.47 12.07 8.26
CA ILE A 69 9.28 12.40 6.83
C ILE A 69 10.53 11.98 6.04
N TYR A 70 11.72 12.41 6.48
CA TYR A 70 12.97 12.04 5.80
C TYR A 70 13.19 10.52 5.74
N LEU A 71 13.04 9.85 6.87
CA LEU A 71 13.20 8.39 6.95
C LEU A 71 12.16 7.65 6.10
N SER A 72 10.89 8.08 6.12
CA SER A 72 9.84 7.46 5.31
C SER A 72 10.10 7.61 3.82
N VAL A 73 10.57 8.77 3.36
CA VAL A 73 10.94 8.97 1.96
C VAL A 73 12.14 8.10 1.58
N ILE A 74 13.20 8.09 2.38
CA ILE A 74 14.40 7.28 2.10
C ILE A 74 14.04 5.79 2.07
N ILE A 75 13.33 5.30 3.08
CA ILE A 75 12.96 3.88 3.19
C ILE A 75 12.00 3.49 2.07
N SER A 76 11.01 4.33 1.73
CA SER A 76 10.10 4.02 0.62
C SER A 76 10.82 3.90 -0.71
N LEU A 77 11.77 4.81 -0.99
CA LEU A 77 12.59 4.74 -2.21
C LEU A 77 13.48 3.50 -2.23
N LEU A 78 14.14 3.19 -1.11
CA LEU A 78 14.97 1.99 -1.00
C LEU A 78 14.13 0.72 -1.18
N LEU A 79 12.98 0.62 -0.51
CA LEU A 79 12.08 -0.52 -0.65
C LEU A 79 11.55 -0.67 -2.07
N THR A 80 11.17 0.43 -2.72
CA THR A 80 10.71 0.40 -4.11
C THR A 80 11.82 -0.09 -5.04
N VAL A 81 13.02 0.44 -4.93
CA VAL A 81 14.16 0.02 -5.77
C VAL A 81 14.50 -1.45 -5.53
N ILE A 82 14.60 -1.86 -4.28
CA ILE A 82 14.91 -3.24 -3.92
C ILE A 82 13.82 -4.19 -4.41
N SER A 83 12.55 -3.91 -4.11
CA SER A 83 11.44 -4.79 -4.46
C SER A 83 11.29 -4.96 -5.97
N VAL A 84 11.44 -3.88 -6.75
CA VAL A 84 11.40 -3.94 -8.21
C VAL A 84 12.60 -4.68 -8.78
N ALA A 85 13.81 -4.46 -8.24
CA ALA A 85 15.02 -5.13 -8.72
C ALA A 85 14.99 -6.65 -8.44
N VAL A 86 14.43 -7.07 -7.32
CA VAL A 86 14.39 -8.49 -6.89
C VAL A 86 13.14 -9.20 -7.41
N LEU A 87 12.15 -8.47 -7.93
CA LEU A 87 10.86 -9.00 -8.35
C LEU A 87 10.95 -10.24 -9.28
N PRO A 88 11.75 -10.23 -10.36
CA PRO A 88 11.83 -11.41 -11.25
C PRO A 88 12.36 -12.65 -10.53
N TRP A 89 13.32 -12.48 -9.63
CA TRP A 89 13.87 -13.55 -8.83
C TRP A 89 12.87 -14.10 -7.81
N MET A 90 12.11 -13.22 -7.15
CA MET A 90 11.07 -13.60 -6.20
C MET A 90 9.93 -14.36 -6.87
N LEU A 91 9.50 -13.95 -8.07
CA LEU A 91 8.51 -14.70 -8.84
C LEU A 91 9.01 -16.12 -9.18
N GLY A 92 10.30 -16.26 -9.46
CA GLY A 92 10.93 -17.59 -9.66
C GLY A 92 10.85 -18.48 -8.41
N ILE A 93 11.03 -17.92 -7.21
CA ILE A 93 10.94 -18.70 -5.93
C ILE A 93 9.53 -19.26 -5.70
N ILE A 94 8.49 -18.51 -6.04
CA ILE A 94 7.10 -18.96 -5.90
C ILE A 94 6.60 -19.78 -7.11
N ASN A 95 7.53 -20.26 -7.97
CA ASN A 95 7.25 -21.04 -9.17
C ASN A 95 6.37 -20.32 -10.23
N VAL A 96 6.23 -19.01 -10.15
CA VAL A 96 5.62 -18.19 -11.21
C VAL A 96 6.70 -17.90 -12.26
N THR A 97 6.79 -18.82 -13.24
CA THR A 97 7.83 -18.79 -14.27
C THR A 97 7.27 -18.38 -15.61
N GLN A 98 8.14 -17.97 -16.52
CA GLN A 98 7.79 -17.60 -17.90
C GLN A 98 7.21 -18.77 -18.73
N ALA A 99 7.21 -20.00 -18.19
CA ALA A 99 6.56 -21.13 -18.83
C ALA A 99 5.04 -20.94 -18.94
N ASN A 100 4.42 -20.24 -17.97
CA ASN A 100 3.04 -19.77 -18.05
C ASN A 100 3.05 -18.24 -18.12
N LYS A 101 3.19 -17.72 -19.35
CA LYS A 101 3.39 -16.31 -19.62
C LYS A 101 2.25 -15.44 -19.09
N GLU A 102 1.00 -15.88 -19.19
CA GLU A 102 -0.16 -15.10 -18.74
C GLU A 102 -0.15 -14.89 -17.22
N VAL A 103 0.15 -15.95 -16.46
CA VAL A 103 0.29 -15.88 -15.00
C VAL A 103 1.47 -15.00 -14.60
N TYR A 104 2.61 -15.14 -15.29
CA TYR A 104 3.81 -14.36 -15.03
C TYR A 104 3.58 -12.86 -15.28
N ASP A 105 3.03 -12.51 -16.45
CA ASP A 105 2.79 -11.12 -16.84
C ASP A 105 1.78 -10.46 -15.89
N ALA A 106 0.75 -11.18 -15.46
CA ALA A 106 -0.23 -10.72 -14.48
C ALA A 106 0.43 -10.45 -13.12
N ALA A 107 1.19 -11.41 -12.60
CA ALA A 107 1.92 -11.32 -11.35
C ALA A 107 2.94 -10.18 -11.35
N TYR A 108 3.75 -10.11 -12.41
CA TYR A 108 4.78 -9.08 -12.56
C TYR A 108 4.19 -7.68 -12.59
N THR A 109 3.18 -7.48 -13.45
CA THR A 109 2.55 -6.16 -13.62
C THR A 109 1.87 -5.70 -12.33
N TYR A 110 1.14 -6.60 -11.66
CA TYR A 110 0.49 -6.29 -10.38
C TYR A 110 1.52 -5.89 -9.32
N CYS A 111 2.53 -6.72 -9.07
CA CYS A 111 3.57 -6.43 -8.09
C CYS A 111 4.33 -5.14 -8.41
N PHE A 112 4.70 -4.93 -9.67
CA PHE A 112 5.43 -3.75 -10.10
C PHE A 112 4.69 -2.46 -9.73
N ILE A 113 3.39 -2.38 -10.03
CA ILE A 113 2.56 -1.21 -9.71
C ILE A 113 2.41 -1.04 -8.20
N ILE A 114 2.14 -2.13 -7.46
CA ILE A 114 2.03 -2.09 -5.99
C ILE A 114 3.32 -1.60 -5.34
N PHE A 115 4.49 -2.06 -5.83
CA PHE A 115 5.78 -1.64 -5.28
C PHE A 115 6.10 -0.18 -5.58
N LEU A 116 5.69 0.36 -6.73
CA LEU A 116 5.75 1.80 -6.99
C LEU A 116 4.85 2.61 -6.04
N GLY A 117 3.77 1.99 -5.58
CA GLY A 117 2.83 2.57 -4.62
C GLY A 117 3.30 2.58 -3.16
N ILE A 118 4.44 1.96 -2.81
CA ILE A 118 4.94 1.88 -1.42
C ILE A 118 5.05 3.27 -0.78
N ILE A 119 5.46 4.29 -1.53
CA ILE A 119 5.58 5.65 -1.02
C ILE A 119 4.22 6.21 -0.58
N MET A 120 3.15 5.94 -1.33
CA MET A 120 1.78 6.37 -0.97
C MET A 120 1.28 5.62 0.27
N GLN A 121 1.56 4.32 0.34
CA GLN A 121 1.24 3.49 1.50
C GLN A 121 1.95 4.01 2.77
N MET A 122 3.24 4.32 2.68
CA MET A 122 3.99 4.88 3.81
C MET A 122 3.47 6.26 4.20
N GLY A 123 3.13 7.11 3.23
CA GLY A 123 2.53 8.42 3.47
C GLY A 123 1.22 8.32 4.24
N PHE A 124 0.31 7.44 3.84
CA PHE A 124 -0.95 7.20 4.54
C PHE A 124 -0.72 6.71 5.98
N ASN A 125 0.15 5.72 6.15
CA ASN A 125 0.48 5.18 7.46
C ASN A 125 1.12 6.23 8.38
N PHE A 126 1.97 7.11 7.82
CA PHE A 126 2.60 8.22 8.53
C PHE A 126 1.55 9.19 9.09
N ILE A 127 0.62 9.67 8.24
CA ILE A 127 -0.43 10.61 8.70
C ILE A 127 -1.33 9.94 9.73
N CYS A 128 -1.75 8.69 9.50
CA CYS A 128 -2.50 7.92 10.48
C CYS A 128 -1.74 7.73 11.81
N GLY A 129 -0.41 7.59 11.75
CA GLY A 129 0.47 7.51 12.93
C GLY A 129 0.48 8.81 13.74
N ILE A 130 0.54 9.95 13.05
CA ILE A 130 0.46 11.28 13.69
C ILE A 130 -0.89 11.45 14.38
N LEU A 131 -2.00 11.22 13.69
CA LEU A 131 -3.33 11.35 14.28
C LEU A 131 -3.48 10.51 15.56
N ARG A 132 -3.02 9.25 15.52
CA ARG A 132 -3.01 8.38 16.70
C ARG A 132 -2.10 8.89 17.82
N ALA A 133 -0.96 9.50 17.48
CA ALA A 133 -0.06 10.10 18.49
C ALA A 133 -0.73 11.25 19.25
N TYR A 134 -1.65 11.97 18.60
CA TYR A 134 -2.47 13.00 19.21
C TYR A 134 -3.76 12.48 19.88
N GLY A 135 -3.95 11.16 19.90
CA GLY A 135 -5.13 10.50 20.52
C GLY A 135 -6.33 10.35 19.60
N ASP A 136 -6.24 10.79 18.35
CA ASP A 136 -7.31 10.60 17.37
C ASP A 136 -7.18 9.25 16.66
N SER A 137 -7.95 8.27 17.11
CA SER A 137 -8.05 6.95 16.50
C SER A 137 -9.25 6.81 15.56
N VAL A 138 -10.20 7.74 15.62
CA VAL A 138 -11.45 7.68 14.85
C VAL A 138 -11.22 8.16 13.42
N THR A 139 -10.54 9.29 13.25
CA THR A 139 -10.25 9.86 11.94
C THR A 139 -9.52 8.89 11.01
N PRO A 140 -8.43 8.19 11.40
CA PRO A 140 -7.81 7.17 10.57
C PRO A 140 -8.76 6.05 10.14
N LEU A 141 -9.69 5.65 11.02
CA LEU A 141 -10.67 4.61 10.73
C LEU A 141 -11.70 5.07 9.69
N VAL A 142 -12.17 6.31 9.80
CA VAL A 142 -13.10 6.91 8.83
C VAL A 142 -12.44 7.02 7.46
N PHE A 143 -11.21 7.53 7.38
CA PHE A 143 -10.46 7.58 6.12
C PHE A 143 -10.21 6.19 5.54
N LEU A 144 -9.94 5.18 6.36
CA LEU A 144 -9.79 3.80 5.89
C LEU A 144 -11.11 3.28 5.29
N ALA A 145 -12.26 3.56 5.90
CA ALA A 145 -13.56 3.15 5.38
C ALA A 145 -13.88 3.83 4.04
N ILE A 146 -13.66 5.16 3.95
CA ILE A 146 -13.83 5.92 2.70
C ILE A 146 -12.90 5.39 1.62
N SER A 147 -11.63 5.16 1.95
CA SER A 147 -10.65 4.59 1.04
C SER A 147 -11.07 3.22 0.53
N THR A 148 -11.60 2.35 1.40
CA THR A 148 -12.06 1.03 0.97
C THR A 148 -13.22 1.15 -0.02
N ALA A 149 -14.20 2.01 0.24
CA ALA A 149 -15.30 2.23 -0.68
C ALA A 149 -14.84 2.80 -2.03
N LEU A 150 -13.89 3.74 -2.00
CA LEU A 150 -13.29 4.33 -3.20
C LEU A 150 -12.50 3.31 -4.00
N ASN A 151 -11.71 2.46 -3.34
CA ASN A 151 -10.96 1.38 -3.98
C ASN A 151 -11.90 0.42 -4.72
N VAL A 152 -12.97 -0.05 -4.07
CA VAL A 152 -13.99 -0.89 -4.73
C VAL A 152 -14.56 -0.25 -5.99
N GLY A 153 -14.88 1.05 -5.92
CA GLY A 153 -15.39 1.79 -7.07
C GLY A 153 -14.38 1.89 -8.21
N LEU A 154 -13.11 2.14 -7.88
CA LEU A 154 -12.03 2.21 -8.87
C LEU A 154 -11.68 0.83 -9.44
N ASP A 155 -11.71 -0.24 -8.65
CA ASP A 155 -11.51 -1.61 -9.14
C ASP A 155 -12.57 -1.97 -10.17
N ILE A 156 -13.84 -1.75 -9.85
CA ILE A 156 -14.93 -1.99 -10.79
C ILE A 156 -14.71 -1.16 -12.07
N LEU A 157 -14.38 0.12 -11.94
CA LEU A 157 -14.16 1.00 -13.09
C LEU A 157 -12.99 0.51 -13.96
N PHE A 158 -11.83 0.23 -13.36
CA PHE A 158 -10.62 -0.12 -14.11
C PHE A 158 -10.67 -1.53 -14.68
N LEU A 159 -11.29 -2.46 -13.98
CA LEU A 159 -11.40 -3.84 -14.43
C LEU A 159 -12.51 -4.05 -15.44
N THR A 160 -13.71 -3.44 -15.22
CA THR A 160 -14.88 -3.71 -16.08
C THR A 160 -15.03 -2.71 -17.21
N VAL A 161 -14.83 -1.39 -16.95
CA VAL A 161 -15.04 -0.35 -17.98
C VAL A 161 -13.79 -0.16 -18.83
N PHE A 162 -12.61 -0.07 -18.19
CA PHE A 162 -11.35 0.11 -18.94
C PHE A 162 -10.68 -1.20 -19.36
N GLY A 163 -11.08 -2.33 -18.79
CA GLY A 163 -10.51 -3.64 -19.14
C GLY A 163 -9.01 -3.77 -18.88
N MET A 164 -8.49 -3.06 -17.87
CA MET A 164 -7.05 -2.96 -17.60
C MET A 164 -6.43 -4.24 -17.01
N GLY A 165 -7.24 -5.24 -16.70
CA GLY A 165 -6.74 -6.48 -16.13
C GLY A 165 -6.06 -6.29 -14.75
N PRO A 166 -5.04 -7.13 -14.41
CA PRO A 166 -4.33 -7.03 -13.14
C PRO A 166 -3.69 -5.66 -12.87
N ALA A 167 -3.28 -4.95 -13.93
CA ALA A 167 -2.78 -3.59 -13.82
C ALA A 167 -3.84 -2.63 -13.27
N GLY A 168 -5.12 -2.84 -13.62
CA GLY A 168 -6.23 -2.03 -13.13
C GLY A 168 -6.44 -2.15 -11.62
N ALA A 169 -6.44 -3.38 -11.09
CA ALA A 169 -6.56 -3.62 -9.66
C ALA A 169 -5.41 -2.97 -8.87
N ALA A 170 -4.17 -3.17 -9.31
CA ALA A 170 -3.01 -2.54 -8.67
C ALA A 170 -3.06 -1.01 -8.75
N ALA A 171 -3.43 -0.45 -9.90
CA ALA A 171 -3.56 1.00 -10.09
C ALA A 171 -4.68 1.59 -9.22
N ALA A 172 -5.83 0.92 -9.09
CA ALA A 172 -6.92 1.33 -8.22
C ALA A 172 -6.46 1.42 -6.76
N THR A 173 -5.73 0.41 -6.29
CA THR A 173 -5.18 0.37 -4.93
C THR A 173 -4.21 1.54 -4.68
N VAL A 174 -3.24 1.75 -5.58
CA VAL A 174 -2.25 2.83 -5.44
C VAL A 174 -2.91 4.22 -5.54
N LEU A 175 -3.83 4.40 -6.48
CA LEU A 175 -4.55 5.67 -6.64
C LEU A 175 -5.42 5.99 -5.42
N THR A 176 -6.12 4.99 -4.89
CA THR A 176 -6.90 5.16 -3.66
C THR A 176 -6.04 5.59 -2.49
N GLN A 177 -4.86 5.00 -2.34
CA GLN A 177 -3.92 5.39 -1.30
C GLN A 177 -3.42 6.82 -1.49
N ALA A 178 -3.09 7.22 -2.73
CA ALA A 178 -2.68 8.59 -3.05
C ALA A 178 -3.78 9.61 -2.71
N LEU A 179 -5.03 9.33 -3.07
CA LEU A 179 -6.17 10.17 -2.75
C LEU A 179 -6.42 10.23 -1.24
N SER A 180 -6.23 9.12 -0.54
CA SER A 180 -6.36 9.07 0.92
C SER A 180 -5.27 9.89 1.63
N VAL A 181 -4.03 9.83 1.14
CA VAL A 181 -2.93 10.69 1.63
C VAL A 181 -3.28 12.15 1.44
N ALA A 182 -3.73 12.54 0.24
CA ALA A 182 -4.12 13.91 -0.06
C ALA A 182 -5.29 14.37 0.82
N GLY A 183 -6.32 13.56 0.98
CA GLY A 183 -7.48 13.85 1.83
C GLY A 183 -7.10 14.00 3.30
N CYS A 184 -6.31 13.07 3.83
CA CYS A 184 -5.81 13.16 5.21
C CYS A 184 -4.92 14.38 5.42
N PHE A 185 -4.07 14.71 4.46
CA PHE A 185 -3.18 15.89 4.54
C PHE A 185 -3.95 17.20 4.56
N VAL A 186 -5.05 17.31 3.80
CA VAL A 186 -5.92 18.51 3.81
C VAL A 186 -6.69 18.64 5.13
N TYR A 187 -7.03 17.51 5.76
CA TYR A 187 -7.75 17.49 7.04
C TYR A 187 -6.85 17.85 8.23
N THR A 188 -5.57 17.50 8.19
CA THR A 188 -4.61 17.65 9.30
C THR A 188 -3.93 19.02 9.30
#